data_939fb708c5c31d4921935bc3039fbb89
#
_entry.id   939fb708c5c31d4921935bc3039fbb89
#
_cell.length_a   1.000
_cell.length_b   1.000
_cell.length_c   1.000
_cell.angle_alpha   90.00
_cell.angle_beta   90.00
_cell.angle_gamma   90.00
#
_symmetry.space_group_name_H-M   'P 1'
#
loop_
_entity.id
_entity.type
_entity.pdbx_description
1 polymer ?
#
loop_
_entity_poly.entity_id
_entity_poly.type
_entity_poly.pdbx_seq_one_letter_code
_entity_poly.pdbx_strand_id
1 'polypeptide(L)'
;MGDPSPTEVRTWLLVWYDANRRDLPWRHTRDPYRILVAEYLLQRTRIASGTPYYERFLERFPTVRDLAAAPLDDVLSVWEGLGFYGRARNLHAAARSIVQRHGGEVPRTYDELASLPGIGPYTAGAVASIAFGIPVPAVDGNVVRVVARLFRIRENVTAGAVRRRIAEIAARLVSPERPGAFNQALMELGATVCTPIAPACVSCPVERLCLARAAGEERELPISSRPRSPRAVTVVFGLVTANGRVLLVRRPRGQLLAGLWALPGGERNGPSESTDLKGSIRSQAGIEVRVGPRWSRVDRTFSHRTWSGSIYRCSPVRRPKETDSVRWVPREEALSLPLVPFHRDAIKALAGLESFES
;
A
#
# COMPACT_ATOMS: atom_id res chain seq x y z
N MET A 1 17.35 19.90 -30.52
CA MET A 1 18.15 19.27 -29.46
C MET A 1 18.03 17.76 -29.62
N GLY A 2 19.17 17.03 -29.59
CA GLY A 2 19.14 15.55 -29.57
C GLY A 2 18.68 15.00 -28.20
N ASP A 3 18.55 13.67 -28.12
CA ASP A 3 18.22 13.02 -26.85
C ASP A 3 19.31 13.28 -25.78
N PRO A 4 18.94 13.43 -24.50
CA PRO A 4 19.89 13.59 -23.41
C PRO A 4 20.91 12.45 -23.34
N SER A 5 22.18 12.80 -23.22
CA SER A 5 23.27 11.85 -23.09
C SER A 5 23.14 11.03 -21.79
N PRO A 6 23.06 9.69 -21.85
CA PRO A 6 22.99 8.87 -20.64
C PRO A 6 24.18 9.10 -19.69
N THR A 7 25.36 9.32 -20.21
CA THR A 7 26.58 9.56 -19.42
C THR A 7 26.48 10.88 -18.64
N GLU A 8 26.05 11.95 -19.28
CA GLU A 8 25.88 13.25 -18.60
C GLU A 8 24.78 13.20 -17.54
N VAL A 9 23.64 12.54 -17.87
CA VAL A 9 22.55 12.36 -16.89
C VAL A 9 23.05 11.60 -15.66
N ARG A 10 23.81 10.51 -15.85
CA ARG A 10 24.40 9.73 -14.74
C ARG A 10 25.31 10.59 -13.88
N THR A 11 26.22 11.29 -14.50
CA THR A 11 27.23 12.10 -13.81
C THR A 11 26.58 13.17 -12.93
N TRP A 12 25.73 14.00 -13.53
CA TRP A 12 25.11 15.11 -12.80
C TRP A 12 24.13 14.63 -11.72
N LEU A 13 23.35 13.58 -12.02
CA LEU A 13 22.37 13.07 -11.08
C LEU A 13 23.02 12.37 -9.89
N LEU A 14 24.09 11.60 -10.08
CA LEU A 14 24.77 10.91 -8.98
C LEU A 14 25.54 11.88 -8.08
N VAL A 15 26.21 12.89 -8.65
CA VAL A 15 26.87 13.95 -7.85
C VAL A 15 25.84 14.69 -6.98
N TRP A 16 24.72 15.06 -7.58
CA TRP A 16 23.64 15.71 -6.83
C TRP A 16 23.08 14.79 -5.74
N TYR A 17 22.83 13.52 -6.03
CA TYR A 17 22.28 12.58 -5.08
C TYR A 17 23.18 12.37 -3.87
N ASP A 18 24.48 12.25 -4.08
CA ASP A 18 25.46 12.07 -3.00
C ASP A 18 25.43 13.27 -2.02
N ALA A 19 25.21 14.48 -2.53
CA ALA A 19 25.17 15.71 -1.74
C ALA A 19 23.77 16.01 -1.12
N ASN A 20 22.67 15.54 -1.72
CA ASN A 20 21.31 16.00 -1.36
C ASN A 20 20.35 14.89 -0.93
N ARG A 21 20.78 13.65 -0.93
CA ARG A 21 19.88 12.53 -0.54
C ARG A 21 19.43 12.69 0.90
N ARG A 22 18.13 12.50 1.13
CA ARG A 22 17.57 12.45 2.48
C ARG A 22 18.16 11.29 3.26
N ASP A 23 18.38 11.49 4.55
CA ASP A 23 18.78 10.43 5.47
C ASP A 23 17.57 9.55 5.83
N LEU A 24 17.59 8.30 5.35
CA LEU A 24 16.48 7.36 5.50
C LEU A 24 17.00 5.99 5.94
N PRO A 25 16.34 5.32 6.91
CA PRO A 25 16.85 4.07 7.51
C PRO A 25 17.20 2.99 6.48
N TRP A 26 16.39 2.82 5.43
CA TRP A 26 16.63 1.82 4.37
C TRP A 26 17.75 2.19 3.38
N ARG A 27 18.34 3.37 3.50
CA ARG A 27 19.52 3.80 2.70
C ARG A 27 20.85 3.44 3.33
N HIS A 28 20.84 3.04 4.62
CA HIS A 28 22.01 2.62 5.38
C HIS A 28 22.26 1.11 5.32
N THR A 29 21.49 0.38 4.53
CA THR A 29 21.61 -1.08 4.44
C THR A 29 21.65 -1.56 3.00
N ARG A 30 22.26 -2.71 2.79
CA ARG A 30 22.15 -3.52 1.57
C ARG A 30 21.45 -4.85 1.82
N ASP A 31 20.91 -5.06 3.00
CA ASP A 31 20.13 -6.23 3.32
C ASP A 31 18.88 -6.28 2.42
N PRO A 32 18.76 -7.31 1.55
CA PRO A 32 17.68 -7.37 0.59
C PRO A 32 16.29 -7.52 1.23
N TYR A 33 16.20 -8.14 2.41
CA TYR A 33 14.94 -8.21 3.14
C TYR A 33 14.50 -6.84 3.66
N ARG A 34 15.43 -6.08 4.25
CA ARG A 34 15.15 -4.72 4.76
C ARG A 34 14.77 -3.78 3.63
N ILE A 35 15.41 -3.88 2.48
CA ILE A 35 15.06 -3.12 1.28
C ILE A 35 13.67 -3.54 0.76
N LEU A 36 13.39 -4.84 0.69
CA LEU A 36 12.08 -5.36 0.28
C LEU A 36 10.95 -4.84 1.17
N VAL A 37 11.14 -4.84 2.49
CA VAL A 37 10.19 -4.28 3.46
C VAL A 37 9.94 -2.80 3.20
N ALA A 38 11.00 -2.00 2.99
CA ALA A 38 10.88 -0.58 2.66
C ALA A 38 10.07 -0.36 1.38
N GLU A 39 10.38 -1.10 0.32
CA GLU A 39 9.70 -0.99 -0.97
C GLU A 39 8.21 -1.31 -0.88
N TYR A 40 7.79 -2.30 -0.08
CA TYR A 40 6.37 -2.58 0.14
C TYR A 40 5.67 -1.51 1.00
N LEU A 41 6.32 -1.03 2.05
CA LEU A 41 5.76 -0.03 2.96
C LEU A 41 5.56 1.32 2.26
N LEU A 42 6.49 1.70 1.38
CA LEU A 42 6.50 3.00 0.71
C LEU A 42 5.64 3.06 -0.56
N GLN A 43 5.15 1.93 -1.08
CA GLN A 43 4.21 1.96 -2.18
C GLN A 43 2.98 2.81 -1.83
N ARG A 44 2.80 3.97 -2.50
CA ARG A 44 1.68 4.91 -2.26
C ARG A 44 1.60 5.46 -0.83
N THR A 45 2.68 5.39 -0.07
CA THR A 45 2.78 5.93 1.29
C THR A 45 3.85 7.01 1.30
N ARG A 46 3.57 8.14 1.95
CA ARG A 46 4.55 9.21 2.13
C ARG A 46 5.66 8.72 3.07
N ILE A 47 6.90 9.11 2.79
CA ILE A 47 8.08 8.70 3.57
C ILE A 47 7.90 9.01 5.06
N ALA A 48 7.53 10.24 5.41
CA ALA A 48 7.32 10.63 6.81
C ALA A 48 6.30 9.74 7.55
N SER A 49 5.26 9.28 6.84
CA SER A 49 4.27 8.36 7.42
C SER A 49 4.77 6.92 7.45
N GLY A 50 5.61 6.52 6.50
CA GLY A 50 6.11 5.13 6.36
C GLY A 50 7.27 4.78 7.27
N THR A 51 8.14 5.76 7.62
CA THR A 51 9.34 5.51 8.42
C THR A 51 9.06 4.86 9.78
N PRO A 52 8.11 5.34 10.62
CA PRO A 52 7.81 4.69 11.89
C PRO A 52 7.26 3.27 11.73
N TYR A 53 6.57 2.99 10.60
CA TYR A 53 6.09 1.64 10.29
C TYR A 53 7.23 0.70 9.89
N TYR A 54 8.22 1.20 9.16
CA TYR A 54 9.39 0.43 8.78
C TYR A 54 10.18 -0.05 10.00
N GLU A 55 10.46 0.84 10.94
CA GLU A 55 11.18 0.53 12.17
C GLU A 55 10.42 -0.50 13.01
N ARG A 56 9.15 -0.24 13.31
CA ARG A 56 8.28 -1.14 14.07
C ARG A 56 8.08 -2.50 13.38
N PHE A 57 8.01 -2.52 12.05
CA PHE A 57 7.86 -3.77 11.29
C PHE A 57 9.11 -4.64 11.41
N LEU A 58 10.30 -4.05 11.28
CA LEU A 58 11.55 -4.77 11.43
C LEU A 58 11.88 -5.16 12.88
N GLU A 59 11.41 -4.40 13.86
CA GLU A 59 11.48 -4.79 15.27
C GLU A 59 10.66 -6.07 15.53
N ARG A 60 9.46 -6.14 14.98
CA ARG A 60 8.56 -7.30 15.14
C ARG A 60 8.96 -8.49 14.28
N PHE A 61 9.47 -8.26 13.08
CA PHE A 61 9.87 -9.26 12.09
C PHE A 61 11.28 -8.96 11.59
N PRO A 62 12.34 -9.23 12.39
CA PRO A 62 13.71 -8.85 12.05
C PRO A 62 14.27 -9.58 10.84
N THR A 63 13.78 -10.79 10.53
CA THR A 63 14.21 -11.59 9.38
C THR A 63 13.03 -12.03 8.50
N VAL A 64 13.35 -12.42 7.27
CA VAL A 64 12.35 -13.00 6.35
C VAL A 64 11.71 -14.27 6.91
N ARG A 65 12.44 -15.03 7.74
CA ARG A 65 11.96 -16.25 8.38
C ARG A 65 10.94 -15.93 9.47
N ASP A 66 11.21 -14.91 10.29
CA ASP A 66 10.27 -14.45 11.32
C ASP A 66 8.97 -13.97 10.68
N LEU A 67 9.07 -13.21 9.59
CA LEU A 67 7.89 -12.78 8.84
C LEU A 67 7.12 -13.95 8.22
N ALA A 68 7.82 -14.92 7.63
CA ALA A 68 7.20 -16.09 7.00
C ALA A 68 6.49 -17.01 7.99
N ALA A 69 7.02 -17.14 9.21
CA ALA A 69 6.47 -17.97 10.28
C ALA A 69 5.31 -17.30 11.02
N ALA A 70 5.22 -15.97 10.97
CA ALA A 70 4.20 -15.22 11.69
C ALA A 70 2.77 -15.54 11.17
N PRO A 71 1.77 -15.57 12.06
CA PRO A 71 0.37 -15.54 11.64
C PRO A 71 0.09 -14.28 10.82
N LEU A 72 -0.75 -14.41 9.79
CA LEU A 72 -1.12 -13.27 8.95
C LEU A 72 -1.76 -12.13 9.76
N ASP A 73 -2.50 -12.46 10.82
CA ASP A 73 -3.15 -11.47 11.68
C ASP A 73 -2.13 -10.57 12.39
N ASP A 74 -0.99 -11.12 12.84
CA ASP A 74 0.10 -10.34 13.43
C ASP A 74 0.68 -9.36 12.42
N VAL A 75 0.91 -9.80 11.18
CA VAL A 75 1.43 -8.96 10.10
C VAL A 75 0.46 -7.82 9.77
N LEU A 76 -0.85 -8.12 9.71
CA LEU A 76 -1.88 -7.12 9.44
C LEU A 76 -2.05 -6.13 10.60
N SER A 77 -1.84 -6.57 11.86
CA SER A 77 -1.89 -5.71 13.06
C SER A 77 -0.76 -4.68 13.06
N VAL A 78 0.47 -5.10 12.74
CA VAL A 78 1.62 -4.17 12.62
C VAL A 78 1.42 -3.18 11.46
N TRP A 79 0.66 -3.58 10.42
CA TRP A 79 0.36 -2.75 9.25
C TRP A 79 -0.82 -1.79 9.44
N GLU A 80 -1.53 -1.91 10.56
CA GLU A 80 -2.76 -1.14 10.82
C GLU A 80 -2.53 0.37 10.74
N GLY A 81 -3.41 1.07 10.02
CA GLY A 81 -3.31 2.51 9.78
C GLY A 81 -2.59 2.90 8.49
N LEU A 82 -1.72 2.05 7.94
CA LEU A 82 -0.98 2.35 6.71
C LEU A 82 -1.84 2.24 5.45
N GLY A 83 -2.93 1.49 5.51
CA GLY A 83 -3.82 1.22 4.38
C GLY A 83 -3.23 0.25 3.34
N PHE A 84 -3.98 0.03 2.25
CA PHE A 84 -3.55 -0.88 1.17
C PHE A 84 -3.06 -2.25 1.67
N TYR A 85 -3.79 -2.88 2.55
CA TYR A 85 -3.45 -4.14 3.24
C TYR A 85 -3.07 -5.31 2.31
N GLY A 86 -3.39 -5.21 1.01
CA GLY A 86 -2.89 -6.12 -0.02
C GLY A 86 -1.37 -6.19 -0.06
N ARG A 87 -0.68 -5.08 0.24
CA ARG A 87 0.79 -5.06 0.31
C ARG A 87 1.32 -5.93 1.44
N ALA A 88 0.72 -5.84 2.64
CA ALA A 88 1.11 -6.67 3.78
C ALA A 88 0.92 -8.16 3.48
N ARG A 89 -0.22 -8.53 2.88
CA ARG A 89 -0.47 -9.92 2.47
C ARG A 89 0.52 -10.41 1.41
N ASN A 90 0.83 -9.57 0.44
CA ASN A 90 1.79 -9.89 -0.61
C ASN A 90 3.21 -10.03 -0.05
N LEU A 91 3.63 -9.11 0.84
CA LEU A 91 4.93 -9.19 1.50
C LEU A 91 5.04 -10.48 2.35
N HIS A 92 4.00 -10.82 3.11
CA HIS A 92 3.95 -12.08 3.87
C HIS A 92 4.00 -13.31 2.94
N ALA A 93 3.25 -13.31 1.84
CA ALA A 93 3.28 -14.38 0.86
C ALA A 93 4.64 -14.50 0.16
N ALA A 94 5.29 -13.37 -0.16
CA ALA A 94 6.65 -13.34 -0.69
C ALA A 94 7.64 -13.93 0.30
N ALA A 95 7.58 -13.55 1.59
CA ALA A 95 8.44 -14.10 2.64
C ALA A 95 8.29 -15.63 2.76
N ARG A 96 7.06 -16.14 2.76
CA ARG A 96 6.81 -17.58 2.77
C ARG A 96 7.36 -18.28 1.53
N SER A 97 7.21 -17.68 0.34
CA SER A 97 7.78 -18.21 -0.90
C SER A 97 9.31 -18.23 -0.84
N ILE A 98 9.94 -17.18 -0.30
CA ILE A 98 11.39 -17.10 -0.11
C ILE A 98 11.88 -18.22 0.80
N VAL A 99 11.21 -18.45 1.94
CA VAL A 99 11.59 -19.54 2.86
C VAL A 99 11.40 -20.91 2.22
N GLN A 100 10.28 -21.14 1.53
CA GLN A 100 9.94 -22.43 0.95
C GLN A 100 10.76 -22.80 -0.29
N ARG A 101 11.06 -21.84 -1.16
CA ARG A 101 11.65 -22.08 -2.48
C ARG A 101 13.12 -21.67 -2.57
N HIS A 102 13.58 -20.77 -1.71
CA HIS A 102 14.93 -20.21 -1.72
C HIS A 102 15.64 -20.36 -0.35
N GLY A 103 15.20 -21.30 0.50
CA GLY A 103 15.87 -21.59 1.75
C GLY A 103 15.92 -20.43 2.76
N GLY A 104 15.09 -19.40 2.58
CA GLY A 104 15.07 -18.21 3.43
C GLY A 104 16.08 -17.12 3.02
N GLU A 105 16.68 -17.23 1.84
CA GLU A 105 17.49 -16.18 1.25
C GLU A 105 16.71 -15.46 0.14
N VAL A 106 16.71 -14.14 0.16
CA VAL A 106 16.07 -13.34 -0.90
C VAL A 106 16.78 -13.60 -2.22
N PRO A 107 16.08 -13.98 -3.29
CA PRO A 107 16.71 -14.29 -4.58
C PRO A 107 17.54 -13.12 -5.11
N ARG A 108 18.62 -13.46 -5.83
CA ARG A 108 19.59 -12.47 -6.30
C ARG A 108 19.36 -12.00 -7.73
N THR A 109 18.54 -12.69 -8.51
CA THR A 109 18.28 -12.29 -9.90
C THR A 109 16.97 -11.51 -10.02
N TYR A 110 16.89 -10.65 -11.04
CA TYR A 110 15.67 -9.88 -11.32
C TYR A 110 14.46 -10.80 -11.59
N ASP A 111 14.67 -11.86 -12.37
CA ASP A 111 13.59 -12.77 -12.79
C ASP A 111 13.03 -13.57 -11.60
N GLU A 112 13.90 -14.08 -10.74
CA GLU A 112 13.48 -14.76 -9.52
C GLU A 112 12.72 -13.82 -8.57
N LEU A 113 13.23 -12.59 -8.38
CA LEU A 113 12.53 -11.56 -7.60
C LEU A 113 11.14 -11.27 -8.19
N ALA A 114 11.05 -11.07 -9.51
CA ALA A 114 9.79 -10.79 -10.20
C ALA A 114 8.80 -11.97 -10.14
N SER A 115 9.26 -13.19 -9.90
CA SER A 115 8.43 -14.39 -9.74
C SER A 115 7.77 -14.50 -8.36
N LEU A 116 8.23 -13.72 -7.38
CA LEU A 116 7.68 -13.74 -6.02
C LEU A 116 6.28 -13.10 -5.95
N PRO A 117 5.39 -13.59 -5.08
CA PRO A 117 4.04 -13.08 -4.93
C PRO A 117 4.00 -11.57 -4.67
N GLY A 118 3.31 -10.82 -5.55
CA GLY A 118 3.10 -9.39 -5.40
C GLY A 118 4.32 -8.51 -5.66
N ILE A 119 5.42 -9.06 -6.16
CA ILE A 119 6.57 -8.30 -6.63
C ILE A 119 6.40 -8.00 -8.12
N GLY A 120 6.21 -6.72 -8.43
CA GLY A 120 6.16 -6.23 -9.80
C GLY A 120 7.53 -5.78 -10.30
N PRO A 121 7.62 -5.39 -11.59
CA PRO A 121 8.87 -4.94 -12.22
C PRO A 121 9.61 -3.85 -11.45
N TYR A 122 8.85 -2.91 -10.87
CA TYR A 122 9.44 -1.85 -10.03
C TYR A 122 10.17 -2.41 -8.79
N THR A 123 9.45 -3.19 -7.97
CA THR A 123 10.03 -3.73 -6.72
C THR A 123 11.18 -4.69 -7.01
N ALA A 124 11.06 -5.54 -8.04
CA ALA A 124 12.14 -6.40 -8.48
C ALA A 124 13.38 -5.59 -8.88
N GLY A 125 13.20 -4.53 -9.69
CA GLY A 125 14.29 -3.64 -10.10
C GLY A 125 14.93 -2.88 -8.93
N ALA A 126 14.12 -2.41 -7.98
CA ALA A 126 14.62 -1.72 -6.79
C ALA A 126 15.48 -2.66 -5.92
N VAL A 127 14.96 -3.83 -5.57
CA VAL A 127 15.72 -4.81 -4.76
C VAL A 127 16.96 -5.30 -5.50
N ALA A 128 16.84 -5.68 -6.79
CA ALA A 128 17.96 -6.15 -7.58
C ALA A 128 19.09 -5.12 -7.68
N SER A 129 18.75 -3.85 -7.91
CA SER A 129 19.77 -2.81 -8.08
C SER A 129 20.34 -2.31 -6.75
N ILE A 130 19.53 -2.15 -5.72
CA ILE A 130 19.97 -1.57 -4.43
C ILE A 130 20.71 -2.60 -3.58
N ALA A 131 20.17 -3.83 -3.47
CA ALA A 131 20.77 -4.87 -2.65
C ALA A 131 21.92 -5.57 -3.35
N PHE A 132 21.76 -5.88 -4.62
CA PHE A 132 22.66 -6.78 -5.35
C PHE A 132 23.53 -6.08 -6.43
N GLY A 133 23.30 -4.79 -6.69
CA GLY A 133 24.09 -4.04 -7.66
C GLY A 133 23.82 -4.43 -9.11
N ILE A 134 22.67 -5.03 -9.41
CA ILE A 134 22.30 -5.43 -10.77
C ILE A 134 21.84 -4.19 -11.56
N PRO A 135 22.36 -3.92 -12.76
CA PRO A 135 22.07 -2.72 -13.53
C PRO A 135 20.71 -2.82 -14.25
N VAL A 136 19.63 -2.88 -13.49
CA VAL A 136 18.25 -2.90 -13.96
C VAL A 136 17.49 -1.67 -13.45
N PRO A 137 16.49 -1.14 -14.19
CA PRO A 137 15.75 0.04 -13.78
C PRO A 137 14.68 -0.27 -12.72
N ALA A 138 14.45 0.69 -11.82
CA ALA A 138 13.32 0.71 -10.91
C ALA A 138 12.39 1.87 -11.29
N VAL A 139 11.31 1.58 -12.03
CA VAL A 139 10.44 2.61 -12.62
C VAL A 139 9.16 2.77 -11.80
N ASP A 140 9.17 3.73 -10.88
CA ASP A 140 8.00 4.19 -10.12
C ASP A 140 7.31 5.40 -10.79
N GLY A 141 6.30 5.96 -10.15
CA GLY A 141 5.62 7.17 -10.64
C GLY A 141 6.52 8.41 -10.69
N ASN A 142 7.55 8.50 -9.84
CA ASN A 142 8.53 9.58 -9.87
C ASN A 142 9.45 9.45 -11.08
N VAL A 143 9.98 8.25 -11.30
CA VAL A 143 10.83 7.95 -12.45
C VAL A 143 10.08 8.15 -13.77
N VAL A 144 8.82 7.70 -13.87
CA VAL A 144 7.96 7.96 -15.03
C VAL A 144 7.88 9.46 -15.33
N ARG A 145 7.66 10.29 -14.32
CA ARG A 145 7.56 11.75 -14.48
C ARG A 145 8.89 12.39 -14.88
N VAL A 146 9.99 12.01 -14.22
CA VAL A 146 11.32 12.52 -14.53
C VAL A 146 11.72 12.17 -15.96
N VAL A 147 11.57 10.90 -16.36
CA VAL A 147 11.91 10.45 -17.73
C VAL A 147 11.01 11.11 -18.76
N ALA A 148 9.71 11.22 -18.51
CA ALA A 148 8.78 11.86 -19.43
C ALA A 148 9.14 13.34 -19.67
N ARG A 149 9.58 14.07 -18.65
CA ARG A 149 10.03 15.47 -18.78
C ARG A 149 11.40 15.57 -19.42
N LEU A 150 12.35 14.76 -18.97
CA LEU A 150 13.72 14.78 -19.49
C LEU A 150 13.76 14.51 -20.99
N PHE A 151 12.97 13.55 -21.49
CA PHE A 151 12.88 13.15 -22.89
C PHE A 151 11.67 13.74 -23.63
N ARG A 152 10.92 14.66 -23.00
CA ARG A 152 9.76 15.33 -23.58
C ARG A 152 8.73 14.38 -24.19
N ILE A 153 8.33 13.33 -23.44
CA ILE A 153 7.36 12.34 -23.86
C ILE A 153 5.96 12.96 -23.73
N ARG A 154 5.33 13.29 -24.86
CA ARG A 154 4.02 13.95 -24.94
C ARG A 154 2.85 12.97 -24.98
N GLU A 155 3.12 11.70 -25.16
CA GLU A 155 2.10 10.67 -25.18
C GLU A 155 1.63 10.35 -23.75
N ASN A 156 0.41 9.78 -23.66
CA ASN A 156 -0.17 9.38 -22.38
C ASN A 156 0.66 8.29 -21.70
N VAL A 157 1.28 8.62 -20.58
CA VAL A 157 2.17 7.70 -19.83
C VAL A 157 1.43 6.51 -19.18
N THR A 158 0.09 6.48 -19.21
CA THR A 158 -0.67 5.31 -18.74
C THR A 158 -0.83 4.24 -19.81
N ALA A 159 -0.55 4.54 -21.08
CA ALA A 159 -0.57 3.59 -22.18
C ALA A 159 0.58 2.58 -22.08
N GLY A 160 0.27 1.30 -22.29
CA GLY A 160 1.25 0.22 -22.11
C GLY A 160 2.51 0.36 -22.99
N ALA A 161 2.36 0.81 -24.26
CA ALA A 161 3.51 1.04 -25.15
C ALA A 161 4.41 2.18 -24.62
N VAL A 162 3.82 3.27 -24.13
CA VAL A 162 4.57 4.40 -23.57
C VAL A 162 5.30 4.00 -22.28
N ARG A 163 4.67 3.19 -21.43
CA ARG A 163 5.31 2.66 -20.22
C ARG A 163 6.51 1.78 -20.55
N ARG A 164 6.41 0.92 -21.56
CA ARG A 164 7.57 0.10 -22.03
C ARG A 164 8.69 1.00 -22.53
N ARG A 165 8.41 1.99 -23.37
CA ARG A 165 9.40 2.97 -23.85
C ARG A 165 10.09 3.71 -22.71
N ILE A 166 9.33 4.15 -21.68
CA ILE A 166 9.92 4.79 -20.48
C ILE A 166 10.84 3.82 -19.73
N ALA A 167 10.45 2.56 -19.59
CA ALA A 167 11.30 1.55 -18.94
C ALA A 167 12.58 1.26 -19.73
N GLU A 168 12.51 1.21 -21.06
CA GLU A 168 13.67 1.06 -21.95
C GLU A 168 14.62 2.26 -21.86
N ILE A 169 14.09 3.49 -21.83
CA ILE A 169 14.87 4.69 -21.58
C ILE A 169 15.54 4.64 -20.22
N ALA A 170 14.77 4.32 -19.16
CA ALA A 170 15.30 4.19 -17.81
C ALA A 170 16.42 3.13 -17.76
N ALA A 171 16.28 1.99 -18.45
CA ALA A 171 17.31 0.95 -18.52
C ALA A 171 18.60 1.46 -19.15
N ARG A 172 18.53 2.27 -20.21
CA ARG A 172 19.71 2.90 -20.82
C ARG A 172 20.37 3.94 -19.91
N LEU A 173 19.59 4.56 -19.03
CA LEU A 173 20.10 5.56 -18.07
C LEU A 173 20.76 4.94 -16.84
N VAL A 174 20.41 3.72 -16.43
CA VAL A 174 20.98 3.11 -15.21
C VAL A 174 22.50 3.08 -15.27
N SER A 175 23.16 3.49 -14.17
CA SER A 175 24.63 3.40 -14.05
C SER A 175 25.03 1.94 -13.87
N PRO A 176 25.92 1.40 -14.70
CA PRO A 176 26.46 0.05 -14.52
C PRO A 176 27.22 -0.10 -13.21
N GLU A 177 27.94 0.93 -12.78
CA GLU A 177 28.81 0.93 -11.60
C GLU A 177 28.03 1.15 -10.29
N ARG A 178 26.97 1.97 -10.36
CA ARG A 178 26.19 2.39 -9.17
C ARG A 178 24.68 2.31 -9.40
N PRO A 179 24.14 1.13 -9.83
CA PRO A 179 22.75 1.03 -10.29
C PRO A 179 21.74 1.37 -9.18
N GLY A 180 21.96 0.88 -7.95
CA GLY A 180 21.10 1.17 -6.82
C GLY A 180 21.08 2.65 -6.44
N ALA A 181 22.26 3.30 -6.44
CA ALA A 181 22.34 4.74 -6.18
C ALA A 181 21.64 5.55 -7.26
N PHE A 182 21.80 5.16 -8.54
CA PHE A 182 21.17 5.83 -9.68
C PHE A 182 19.64 5.73 -9.64
N ASN A 183 19.08 4.54 -9.39
CA ASN A 183 17.65 4.36 -9.26
C ASN A 183 17.08 5.19 -8.09
N GLN A 184 17.75 5.18 -6.94
CA GLN A 184 17.37 6.02 -5.80
C GLN A 184 17.48 7.51 -6.14
N ALA A 185 18.49 7.92 -6.91
CA ALA A 185 18.66 9.32 -7.34
C ALA A 185 17.53 9.80 -8.25
N LEU A 186 17.08 8.99 -9.21
CA LEU A 186 15.92 9.30 -10.05
C LEU A 186 14.64 9.44 -9.23
N MET A 187 14.40 8.52 -8.28
CA MET A 187 13.24 8.59 -7.38
C MET A 187 13.31 9.82 -6.48
N GLU A 188 14.50 10.13 -5.92
CA GLU A 188 14.72 11.30 -5.06
C GLU A 188 14.51 12.61 -5.81
N LEU A 189 15.05 12.72 -7.03
CA LEU A 189 14.84 13.88 -7.89
C LEU A 189 13.36 14.12 -8.14
N GLY A 190 12.61 13.06 -8.46
CA GLY A 190 11.18 13.14 -8.64
C GLY A 190 10.43 13.54 -7.37
N ALA A 191 10.86 13.05 -6.21
CA ALA A 191 10.19 13.34 -4.94
C ALA A 191 10.45 14.75 -4.41
N THR A 192 11.62 15.34 -4.69
CA THR A 192 12.07 16.60 -4.03
C THR A 192 12.19 17.78 -4.97
N VAL A 193 12.58 17.58 -6.22
CA VAL A 193 12.86 18.64 -7.20
C VAL A 193 11.87 18.61 -8.36
N CYS A 194 11.81 17.49 -9.09
CA CYS A 194 10.94 17.34 -10.25
C CYS A 194 9.51 16.95 -9.82
N THR A 195 8.88 17.78 -8.97
CA THR A 195 7.57 17.52 -8.38
C THR A 195 6.43 17.60 -9.41
N PRO A 196 5.22 17.02 -9.13
CA PRO A 196 4.12 16.98 -10.08
C PRO A 196 3.62 18.37 -10.50
N ILE A 197 3.41 19.28 -9.56
CA ILE A 197 2.69 20.55 -9.80
C ILE A 197 3.67 21.70 -10.04
N ALA A 198 4.70 21.85 -9.20
CA ALA A 198 5.64 22.94 -9.23
C ALA A 198 7.08 22.42 -9.18
N PRO A 199 7.64 21.95 -10.30
CA PRO A 199 9.02 21.47 -10.33
C PRO A 199 9.99 22.63 -10.13
N ALA A 200 10.98 22.42 -9.25
CA ALA A 200 12.04 23.39 -8.97
C ALA A 200 13.18 23.24 -10.00
N CYS A 201 12.90 23.60 -11.26
CA CYS A 201 13.83 23.36 -12.37
C CYS A 201 15.17 24.08 -12.22
N VAL A 202 15.20 25.27 -11.65
CA VAL A 202 16.43 26.05 -11.42
C VAL A 202 17.44 25.32 -10.53
N SER A 203 16.96 24.49 -9.59
CA SER A 203 17.83 23.66 -8.73
C SER A 203 18.01 22.22 -9.23
N CYS A 204 17.52 21.92 -10.43
CA CYS A 204 17.58 20.57 -11.00
C CYS A 204 18.96 20.25 -11.56
N PRO A 205 19.64 19.15 -11.13
CA PRO A 205 20.98 18.82 -11.61
C PRO A 205 21.03 18.54 -13.12
N VAL A 206 19.92 18.16 -13.72
CA VAL A 206 19.79 17.83 -15.14
C VAL A 206 18.97 18.86 -15.93
N GLU A 207 18.82 20.11 -15.42
CA GLU A 207 18.04 21.17 -16.06
C GLU A 207 18.47 21.39 -17.52
N ARG A 208 19.78 21.52 -17.76
CA ARG A 208 20.36 21.80 -19.09
C ARG A 208 20.13 20.69 -20.11
N LEU A 209 19.86 19.47 -19.64
CA LEU A 209 19.59 18.31 -20.47
C LEU A 209 18.07 18.08 -20.66
N CYS A 210 17.22 18.80 -19.95
CA CYS A 210 15.79 18.53 -19.90
C CYS A 210 15.05 19.14 -21.10
N LEU A 211 14.58 18.28 -22.02
CA LEU A 211 13.87 18.70 -23.22
C LEU A 211 12.51 19.38 -22.94
N ALA A 212 11.81 18.95 -21.88
CA ALA A 212 10.57 19.62 -21.46
C ALA A 212 10.84 21.03 -20.93
N ARG A 213 11.92 21.23 -20.16
CA ARG A 213 12.33 22.54 -19.65
C ARG A 213 12.72 23.48 -20.79
N ALA A 214 13.52 23.00 -21.73
CA ALA A 214 13.92 23.76 -22.90
C ALA A 214 12.72 24.20 -23.77
N ALA A 215 11.61 23.45 -23.72
CA ALA A 215 10.39 23.75 -24.46
C ALA A 215 9.32 24.49 -23.60
N GLY A 216 9.55 24.72 -22.31
CA GLY A 216 8.56 25.35 -21.40
C GLY A 216 7.40 24.43 -21.02
N GLU A 217 7.51 23.10 -21.20
CA GLU A 217 6.43 22.11 -21.01
C GLU A 217 6.55 21.31 -19.71
N GLU A 218 7.46 21.65 -18.84
CA GLU A 218 7.73 20.90 -17.60
C GLU A 218 6.51 20.82 -16.66
N ARG A 219 5.55 21.74 -16.77
CA ARG A 219 4.32 21.75 -15.97
C ARG A 219 3.20 20.93 -16.61
N GLU A 220 3.24 20.72 -17.93
CA GLU A 220 2.24 19.97 -18.67
C GLU A 220 2.51 18.47 -18.67
N LEU A 221 3.78 18.09 -18.57
CA LEU A 221 4.22 16.70 -18.60
C LEU A 221 4.38 16.11 -17.18
N PRO A 222 4.09 14.82 -16.99
CA PRO A 222 3.59 13.85 -17.99
C PRO A 222 2.09 13.96 -18.24
N ILE A 223 1.67 13.69 -19.45
CA ILE A 223 0.24 13.54 -19.78
C ILE A 223 -0.25 12.20 -19.23
N SER A 224 -1.28 12.22 -18.41
CA SER A 224 -1.90 11.02 -17.86
C SER A 224 -3.42 11.07 -17.95
N SER A 225 -4.05 9.90 -18.05
CA SER A 225 -5.51 9.82 -17.96
C SER A 225 -5.96 10.30 -16.59
N ARG A 226 -7.02 11.11 -16.55
CA ARG A 226 -7.61 11.54 -15.26
C ARG A 226 -8.06 10.31 -14.47
N PRO A 227 -7.76 10.24 -13.17
CA PRO A 227 -8.34 9.20 -12.30
C PRO A 227 -9.87 9.27 -12.38
N ARG A 228 -10.52 8.11 -12.43
CA ARG A 228 -11.97 8.08 -12.27
C ARG A 228 -12.34 8.54 -10.87
N SER A 229 -13.39 9.33 -10.73
CA SER A 229 -13.94 9.70 -9.42
C SER A 229 -14.32 8.43 -8.64
N PRO A 230 -14.07 8.39 -7.30
CA PRO A 230 -14.47 7.26 -6.50
C PRO A 230 -15.99 7.01 -6.62
N ARG A 231 -16.39 5.75 -6.81
CA ARG A 231 -17.81 5.37 -6.85
C ARG A 231 -18.41 5.52 -5.45
N ALA A 232 -19.51 6.27 -5.35
CA ALA A 232 -20.31 6.33 -4.13
C ALA A 232 -21.02 4.99 -3.90
N VAL A 233 -20.94 4.47 -2.68
CA VAL A 233 -21.53 3.19 -2.28
C VAL A 233 -22.13 3.35 -0.89
N THR A 234 -23.41 3.00 -0.75
CA THR A 234 -24.06 2.97 0.55
C THR A 234 -23.76 1.63 1.25
N VAL A 235 -23.44 1.69 2.55
CA VAL A 235 -23.06 0.52 3.35
C VAL A 235 -23.88 0.45 4.63
N VAL A 236 -24.07 -0.78 5.15
CA VAL A 236 -24.67 -1.02 6.44
C VAL A 236 -23.93 -2.13 7.18
N PHE A 237 -23.65 -1.91 8.48
CA PHE A 237 -22.95 -2.87 9.34
C PHE A 237 -23.69 -3.07 10.65
N GLY A 238 -23.55 -4.25 11.25
CA GLY A 238 -24.15 -4.61 12.53
C GLY A 238 -23.10 -4.77 13.63
N LEU A 239 -23.17 -3.94 14.65
CA LEU A 239 -22.48 -4.15 15.90
C LEU A 239 -23.30 -5.16 16.73
N VAL A 240 -23.05 -6.44 16.46
CA VAL A 240 -23.78 -7.56 17.12
C VAL A 240 -23.09 -7.88 18.42
N THR A 241 -23.77 -7.64 19.54
CA THR A 241 -23.22 -7.83 20.89
C THR A 241 -24.16 -8.61 21.80
N ALA A 242 -23.60 -9.43 22.68
CA ALA A 242 -24.25 -10.04 23.81
C ALA A 242 -23.19 -10.48 24.85
N ASN A 243 -23.51 -10.33 26.13
CA ASN A 243 -22.66 -10.79 27.25
C ASN A 243 -21.20 -10.32 27.14
N GLY A 244 -20.97 -9.03 26.84
CA GLY A 244 -19.62 -8.45 26.70
C GLY A 244 -18.82 -8.93 25.49
N ARG A 245 -19.42 -9.69 24.57
CA ARG A 245 -18.78 -10.21 23.36
C ARG A 245 -19.28 -9.51 22.10
N VAL A 246 -18.45 -9.52 21.07
CA VAL A 246 -18.72 -8.93 19.75
C VAL A 246 -18.57 -9.99 18.65
N LEU A 247 -19.51 -9.99 17.72
CA LEU A 247 -19.42 -10.80 16.52
C LEU A 247 -18.53 -10.11 15.48
N LEU A 248 -17.50 -10.83 15.05
CA LEU A 248 -16.62 -10.40 13.97
C LEU A 248 -16.64 -11.40 12.82
N VAL A 249 -16.55 -10.89 11.61
CA VAL A 249 -16.40 -11.66 10.39
C VAL A 249 -15.13 -11.27 9.66
N ARG A 250 -14.40 -12.24 9.10
CA ARG A 250 -13.22 -11.97 8.30
C ARG A 250 -13.64 -11.57 6.89
N ARG A 251 -13.18 -10.42 6.42
CA ARG A 251 -13.50 -9.97 5.06
C ARG A 251 -12.85 -10.88 4.02
N PRO A 252 -13.63 -11.40 3.05
CA PRO A 252 -13.15 -12.39 2.09
C PRO A 252 -12.14 -11.78 1.10
N ARG A 253 -11.35 -12.66 0.46
CA ARG A 253 -10.43 -12.26 -0.62
C ARG A 253 -11.19 -11.61 -1.77
N GLY A 254 -10.56 -10.65 -2.44
CA GLY A 254 -11.17 -9.90 -3.56
C GLY A 254 -12.04 -8.72 -3.14
N GLN A 255 -12.43 -8.59 -1.90
CA GLN A 255 -13.16 -7.43 -1.38
C GLN A 255 -12.23 -6.32 -0.84
N LEU A 256 -12.77 -5.11 -0.74
CA LEU A 256 -12.09 -3.99 -0.07
C LEU A 256 -11.79 -4.37 1.38
N LEU A 257 -10.56 -4.07 1.85
CA LEU A 257 -10.08 -4.41 3.20
C LEU A 257 -10.07 -5.92 3.49
N ALA A 258 -9.90 -6.76 2.47
CA ALA A 258 -9.83 -8.22 2.60
C ALA A 258 -8.84 -8.67 3.67
N GLY A 259 -9.17 -9.73 4.39
CA GLY A 259 -8.34 -10.33 5.45
C GLY A 259 -8.46 -9.66 6.81
N LEU A 260 -8.98 -8.44 6.89
CA LEU A 260 -9.27 -7.79 8.18
C LEU A 260 -10.52 -8.37 8.81
N TRP A 261 -10.57 -8.35 10.13
CA TRP A 261 -11.78 -8.58 10.90
C TRP A 261 -12.68 -7.35 10.85
N ALA A 262 -13.98 -7.57 10.77
CA ALA A 262 -14.96 -6.52 10.56
C ALA A 262 -16.27 -6.85 11.29
N LEU A 263 -17.03 -5.82 11.58
CA LEU A 263 -18.46 -6.00 11.89
C LEU A 263 -19.15 -6.61 10.66
N PRO A 264 -20.08 -7.56 10.83
CA PRO A 264 -20.81 -8.14 9.72
C PRO A 264 -21.67 -7.08 9.03
N GLY A 265 -21.83 -7.22 7.70
CA GLY A 265 -22.52 -6.25 6.85
C GLY A 265 -21.74 -5.97 5.57
N GLY A 266 -22.12 -4.91 4.85
CA GLY A 266 -21.50 -4.56 3.57
C GLY A 266 -22.26 -3.55 2.75
N GLU A 267 -22.06 -3.59 1.43
CA GLU A 267 -22.73 -2.73 0.46
C GLU A 267 -24.22 -3.04 0.41
N ARG A 268 -25.04 -1.99 0.31
CA ARG A 268 -26.50 -2.11 0.21
C ARG A 268 -26.91 -2.38 -1.23
N ASN A 269 -27.86 -3.30 -1.39
CA ASN A 269 -28.46 -3.62 -2.68
C ASN A 269 -29.99 -3.75 -2.59
N GLY A 270 -30.58 -3.66 -1.42
CA GLY A 270 -32.01 -3.89 -1.17
C GLY A 270 -32.77 -2.65 -0.74
N PRO A 271 -34.08 -2.82 -0.44
CA PRO A 271 -35.00 -1.73 -0.19
C PRO A 271 -34.80 -1.00 1.14
N SER A 272 -34.29 -1.68 2.18
CA SER A 272 -34.08 -1.08 3.49
C SER A 272 -32.78 -1.49 4.15
N GLU A 273 -32.20 -0.61 5.00
CA GLU A 273 -30.97 -0.90 5.76
C GLU A 273 -31.13 -2.12 6.67
N SER A 274 -32.29 -2.27 7.32
CA SER A 274 -32.55 -3.38 8.23
C SER A 274 -32.62 -4.72 7.49
N THR A 275 -33.27 -4.79 6.33
CA THR A 275 -33.37 -6.00 5.51
C THR A 275 -32.01 -6.42 4.96
N ASP A 276 -31.26 -5.46 4.40
CA ASP A 276 -29.91 -5.71 3.87
C ASP A 276 -28.97 -6.18 4.98
N LEU A 277 -29.03 -5.55 6.15
CA LEU A 277 -28.21 -5.91 7.29
C LEU A 277 -28.48 -7.34 7.79
N LYS A 278 -29.78 -7.69 8.00
CA LYS A 278 -30.19 -9.04 8.43
C LYS A 278 -29.74 -10.11 7.43
N GLY A 279 -29.92 -9.84 6.12
CA GLY A 279 -29.47 -10.72 5.04
C GLY A 279 -27.97 -10.91 5.03
N SER A 280 -27.21 -9.83 5.17
CA SER A 280 -25.74 -9.87 5.22
C SER A 280 -25.23 -10.65 6.45
N ILE A 281 -25.76 -10.40 7.63
CA ILE A 281 -25.36 -11.12 8.85
C ILE A 281 -25.69 -12.61 8.75
N ARG A 282 -26.88 -12.94 8.26
CA ARG A 282 -27.27 -14.33 8.03
C ARG A 282 -26.33 -15.03 7.05
N SER A 283 -26.00 -14.39 5.94
CA SER A 283 -25.08 -14.94 4.92
C SER A 283 -23.64 -15.11 5.43
N GLN A 284 -23.14 -14.15 6.22
CA GLN A 284 -21.73 -14.14 6.66
C GLN A 284 -21.49 -14.95 7.94
N ALA A 285 -22.43 -14.97 8.87
CA ALA A 285 -22.28 -15.58 10.19
C ALA A 285 -23.31 -16.67 10.52
N GLY A 286 -24.26 -16.93 9.62
CA GLY A 286 -25.28 -17.98 9.80
C GLY A 286 -26.26 -17.75 10.93
N ILE A 287 -26.45 -16.50 11.38
CA ILE A 287 -27.35 -16.17 12.48
C ILE A 287 -28.41 -15.13 12.09
N GLU A 288 -29.49 -15.14 12.82
CA GLU A 288 -30.49 -14.09 12.80
C GLU A 288 -30.26 -13.08 13.93
N VAL A 289 -30.59 -11.82 13.65
CA VAL A 289 -30.41 -10.71 14.59
C VAL A 289 -31.66 -9.86 14.68
N ARG A 290 -31.84 -9.25 15.85
CA ARG A 290 -32.73 -8.11 16.05
C ARG A 290 -31.91 -6.83 15.82
N VAL A 291 -32.32 -6.01 14.85
CA VAL A 291 -31.69 -4.71 14.55
C VAL A 291 -32.28 -3.67 15.48
N GLY A 292 -31.44 -3.05 16.26
CA GLY A 292 -31.76 -1.98 17.19
C GLY A 292 -31.49 -0.58 16.63
N PRO A 293 -31.21 0.41 17.44
CA PRO A 293 -30.98 1.78 17.01
C PRO A 293 -29.65 1.91 16.24
N ARG A 294 -29.58 2.97 15.41
CA ARG A 294 -28.32 3.34 14.75
C ARG A 294 -27.29 3.75 15.79
N TRP A 295 -26.12 3.11 15.73
CA TRP A 295 -24.98 3.34 16.63
C TRP A 295 -24.10 4.49 16.16
N SER A 296 -23.68 4.45 14.88
CA SER A 296 -22.83 5.48 14.29
C SER A 296 -23.02 5.57 12.76
N ARG A 297 -22.46 6.63 12.16
CA ARG A 297 -22.37 6.79 10.71
C ARG A 297 -21.01 6.31 10.20
N VAL A 298 -20.98 5.92 8.93
CA VAL A 298 -19.77 5.57 8.19
C VAL A 298 -19.65 6.54 7.02
N ASP A 299 -18.56 7.32 7.00
CA ASP A 299 -18.18 8.16 5.86
C ASP A 299 -16.68 7.97 5.64
N ARG A 300 -16.32 7.19 4.61
CA ARG A 300 -14.92 6.84 4.32
C ARG A 300 -14.67 6.83 2.83
N THR A 301 -13.64 7.57 2.41
CA THR A 301 -13.19 7.59 1.01
C THR A 301 -11.95 6.72 0.85
N PHE A 302 -12.02 5.84 -0.14
CA PHE A 302 -10.93 4.99 -0.62
C PHE A 302 -10.55 5.45 -2.04
N SER A 303 -9.46 4.93 -2.58
CA SER A 303 -8.96 5.34 -3.90
C SER A 303 -9.97 5.17 -5.06
N HIS A 304 -10.94 4.27 -4.93
CA HIS A 304 -11.91 3.95 -6.00
C HIS A 304 -13.37 3.89 -5.51
N ARG A 305 -13.62 4.08 -4.22
CA ARG A 305 -14.96 4.05 -3.60
C ARG A 305 -15.06 5.05 -2.48
N THR A 306 -16.24 5.62 -2.31
CA THR A 306 -16.63 6.35 -1.10
C THR A 306 -17.77 5.59 -0.44
N TRP A 307 -17.57 5.13 0.78
CA TRP A 307 -18.60 4.50 1.59
C TRP A 307 -19.29 5.54 2.45
N SER A 308 -20.62 5.58 2.35
CA SER A 308 -21.49 6.31 3.27
C SER A 308 -22.57 5.38 3.80
N GLY A 309 -22.93 5.47 5.08
CA GLY A 309 -23.94 4.58 5.65
C GLY A 309 -23.96 4.55 7.16
N SER A 310 -24.38 3.43 7.72
CA SER A 310 -24.69 3.30 9.15
C SER A 310 -24.15 2.01 9.76
N ILE A 311 -23.82 2.10 11.06
CA ILE A 311 -23.63 0.94 11.93
C ILE A 311 -24.84 0.89 12.88
N TYR A 312 -25.47 -0.27 13.04
CA TYR A 312 -26.60 -0.48 13.94
C TYR A 312 -26.20 -1.37 15.12
N ARG A 313 -26.70 -1.08 16.32
CA ARG A 313 -26.65 -2.06 17.42
C ARG A 313 -27.55 -3.24 17.06
N CYS A 314 -27.05 -4.45 17.27
CA CYS A 314 -27.80 -5.67 17.00
C CYS A 314 -27.64 -6.65 18.15
N SER A 315 -28.70 -7.41 18.41
CA SER A 315 -28.69 -8.52 19.36
C SER A 315 -28.87 -9.83 18.59
N PRO A 316 -28.05 -10.87 18.83
CA PRO A 316 -28.21 -12.16 18.18
C PRO A 316 -29.45 -12.89 18.73
N VAL A 317 -30.19 -13.60 17.87
CA VAL A 317 -31.28 -14.47 18.30
C VAL A 317 -30.73 -15.76 18.93
N ARG A 318 -29.59 -16.22 18.42
CA ARG A 318 -28.82 -17.35 18.96
C ARG A 318 -27.33 -17.09 18.84
N ARG A 319 -26.52 -17.80 19.65
CA ARG A 319 -25.06 -17.68 19.57
C ARG A 319 -24.54 -18.15 18.19
N PRO A 320 -23.64 -17.39 17.53
CA PRO A 320 -23.02 -17.80 16.28
C PRO A 320 -22.12 -19.02 16.47
N LYS A 321 -22.01 -19.86 15.43
CA LYS A 321 -21.00 -20.91 15.35
C LYS A 321 -19.69 -20.26 14.90
N GLU A 322 -18.63 -20.44 15.66
CA GLU A 322 -17.31 -19.94 15.31
C GLU A 322 -16.68 -20.77 14.20
N THR A 323 -15.96 -20.10 13.31
CA THR A 323 -15.22 -20.70 12.18
C THR A 323 -13.95 -19.88 11.95
N ASP A 324 -13.10 -20.24 10.98
CA ASP A 324 -11.92 -19.45 10.58
C ASP A 324 -12.26 -18.03 10.13
N SER A 325 -13.52 -17.78 9.73
CA SER A 325 -14.00 -16.49 9.23
C SER A 325 -15.06 -15.84 10.11
N VAL A 326 -15.48 -16.46 11.21
CA VAL A 326 -16.48 -15.95 12.15
C VAL A 326 -15.99 -16.14 13.57
N ARG A 327 -15.85 -15.07 14.34
CA ARG A 327 -15.45 -15.09 15.75
C ARG A 327 -16.46 -14.40 16.61
N TRP A 328 -16.67 -14.96 17.81
CA TRP A 328 -17.47 -14.39 18.86
C TRP A 328 -16.59 -14.17 20.09
N VAL A 329 -15.98 -12.99 20.16
CA VAL A 329 -14.86 -12.71 21.07
C VAL A 329 -15.21 -11.67 22.12
N PRO A 330 -14.59 -11.70 23.30
CA PRO A 330 -14.63 -10.58 24.24
C PRO A 330 -14.21 -9.28 23.54
N ARG A 331 -14.79 -8.17 23.97
CA ARG A 331 -14.53 -6.86 23.33
C ARG A 331 -13.04 -6.49 23.35
N GLU A 332 -12.37 -6.74 24.47
CA GLU A 332 -10.93 -6.45 24.63
C GLU A 332 -10.08 -7.26 23.64
N GLU A 333 -10.39 -8.54 23.48
CA GLU A 333 -9.75 -9.40 22.48
C GLU A 333 -10.05 -8.92 21.06
N ALA A 334 -11.28 -8.47 20.78
CA ALA A 334 -11.62 -7.90 19.48
C ALA A 334 -10.71 -6.72 19.11
N LEU A 335 -10.37 -5.87 20.09
CA LEU A 335 -9.49 -4.72 19.87
C LEU A 335 -8.02 -5.08 19.63
N SER A 336 -7.58 -6.30 19.94
CA SER A 336 -6.23 -6.79 19.62
C SER A 336 -6.13 -7.37 18.20
N LEU A 337 -7.26 -7.69 17.57
CA LEU A 337 -7.29 -8.24 16.21
C LEU A 337 -7.07 -7.16 15.15
N PRO A 338 -6.59 -7.52 13.94
CA PRO A 338 -6.48 -6.60 12.81
C PRO A 338 -7.88 -6.23 12.30
N LEU A 339 -8.46 -5.18 12.87
CA LEU A 339 -9.79 -4.70 12.56
C LEU A 339 -9.81 -3.70 11.41
N VAL A 340 -10.95 -3.64 10.73
CA VAL A 340 -11.28 -2.47 9.90
C VAL A 340 -11.31 -1.23 10.80
N PRO A 341 -10.53 -0.16 10.51
CA PRO A 341 -10.28 0.95 11.46
C PRO A 341 -11.54 1.58 12.05
N PHE A 342 -12.51 1.96 11.22
CA PHE A 342 -13.76 2.58 11.70
C PHE A 342 -14.71 1.59 12.43
N HIS A 343 -14.54 0.28 12.27
CA HIS A 343 -15.20 -0.72 13.11
C HIS A 343 -14.53 -0.83 14.47
N ARG A 344 -13.21 -0.65 14.54
CA ARG A 344 -12.49 -0.53 15.81
C ARG A 344 -13.02 0.64 16.64
N ASP A 345 -13.22 1.80 15.99
CA ASP A 345 -13.76 2.99 16.65
C ASP A 345 -15.16 2.73 17.21
N ALA A 346 -16.01 2.04 16.43
CA ALA A 346 -17.36 1.67 16.87
C ALA A 346 -17.37 0.70 18.06
N ILE A 347 -16.41 -0.25 18.13
CA ILE A 347 -16.27 -1.19 19.25
C ILE A 347 -15.71 -0.47 20.49
N LYS A 348 -14.72 0.42 20.32
CA LYS A 348 -14.18 1.24 21.43
C LYS A 348 -15.24 2.10 22.09
N ALA A 349 -16.14 2.69 21.29
CA ALA A 349 -17.21 3.54 21.81
C ALA A 349 -18.20 2.80 22.73
N LEU A 350 -18.31 1.47 22.64
CA LEU A 350 -19.08 0.66 23.60
C LEU A 350 -18.49 0.73 25.02
N ALA A 351 -17.16 0.86 25.16
CA ALA A 351 -16.48 0.88 26.45
C ALA A 351 -16.84 2.09 27.30
N GLY A 352 -17.06 3.24 26.65
CA GLY A 352 -17.41 4.49 27.34
C GLY A 352 -18.84 4.55 27.89
N LEU A 353 -19.74 3.68 27.45
CA LEU A 353 -21.15 3.71 27.89
C LEU A 353 -21.45 2.73 29.04
N GLU A 354 -20.73 1.61 29.12
CA GLU A 354 -20.90 0.65 30.21
C GLU A 354 -20.38 1.18 31.55
N SER A 355 -19.49 2.20 31.53
CA SER A 355 -19.07 2.92 32.74
C SER A 355 -20.10 3.94 33.27
N PHE A 356 -21.20 4.19 32.55
CA PHE A 356 -22.31 5.06 32.98
C PHE A 356 -23.55 4.27 33.36
N GLU A 357 -23.62 2.94 33.13
CA GLU A 357 -24.76 2.07 33.50
C GLU A 357 -24.39 1.14 34.68
N SER A 358 -23.23 1.28 35.29
CA SER A 358 -22.81 0.65 36.56
C SER A 358 -22.66 1.74 37.63
#